data_7d6e83ec53a2bc3445646d1d3589d80f
#
_entry.id   7d6e83ec53a2bc3445646d1d3589d80f
#
_cell.length_a   1.000
_cell.length_b   1.000
_cell.length_c   1.000
_cell.angle_alpha   90.00
_cell.angle_beta   90.00
_cell.angle_gamma   90.00
#
_symmetry.space_group_name_H-M   'P 1'
#
loop_
_entity.id
_entity.type
_entity.pdbx_description
1 polymer ?
#
loop_
_entity_poly.entity_id
_entity_poly.type
_entity_poly.pdbx_seq_one_letter_code
_entity_poly.pdbx_strand_id
1 'polypeptide(L)'
;MSIKLFRRAAAMMAAILISYVSASAVQKDTLRILAIGNSFSDDAVEWYLHDIAAADGVVMIIGNMYIPGCSLERHLGNSRTGSTDYSYRKIGSDGVRRVTPGYCLEEALADEKWDYVTMQQSSPISGVFSTWEASLPQLYDYLRARVDARFAIHQTWAYEQTSTHKGFVNYDNDQMKMYNAIVDAVNKAADLIGVDIIIPVGTAVQNARTSFIGDHLTRDGYHLSPTIGRFIASCTWYCRLTGRKLRRNSFRPEGIEPEMVNVAHRAAEAAVRRPGKVKSMN
;
A
#
# COMPACT_ATOMS: atom_id res chain seq x y z
N MET A 1 -19.84 56.82 39.96
CA MET A 1 -19.05 55.70 39.49
C MET A 1 -18.72 55.97 38.02
N SER A 2 -17.42 56.20 37.71
CA SER A 2 -16.96 56.91 36.51
C SER A 2 -17.03 56.04 35.23
N ILE A 3 -17.54 56.66 34.17
CA ILE A 3 -17.59 56.06 32.78
C ILE A 3 -16.25 55.44 32.33
N LYS A 4 -15.14 55.88 32.88
CA LYS A 4 -13.79 55.37 32.66
C LYS A 4 -13.58 53.92 33.20
N LEU A 5 -14.29 53.57 34.29
CA LEU A 5 -14.20 52.21 34.87
C LEU A 5 -14.96 51.18 34.01
N PHE A 6 -16.11 51.58 33.45
CA PHE A 6 -16.90 50.72 32.56
C PHE A 6 -16.20 50.39 31.21
N ARG A 7 -15.45 51.38 30.67
CA ARG A 7 -14.67 51.18 29.45
C ARG A 7 -13.47 50.24 29.65
N ARG A 8 -12.86 50.24 30.83
CA ARG A 8 -11.74 49.32 31.16
C ARG A 8 -12.22 47.89 31.42
N ALA A 9 -13.39 47.70 32.02
CA ALA A 9 -13.98 46.38 32.22
C ALA A 9 -14.44 45.76 30.90
N ALA A 10 -15.04 46.55 29.98
CA ALA A 10 -15.43 46.08 28.65
C ALA A 10 -14.22 45.73 27.77
N ALA A 11 -13.11 46.47 27.86
CA ALA A 11 -11.87 46.16 27.13
C ALA A 11 -11.17 44.91 27.68
N MET A 12 -11.22 44.63 28.98
CA MET A 12 -10.70 43.37 29.54
C MET A 12 -11.56 42.17 29.18
N MET A 13 -12.89 42.30 29.14
CA MET A 13 -13.76 41.18 28.70
C MET A 13 -13.60 40.87 27.20
N ALA A 14 -13.39 41.89 26.36
CA ALA A 14 -13.09 41.67 24.94
C ALA A 14 -11.73 40.99 24.72
N ALA A 15 -10.72 41.29 25.52
CA ALA A 15 -9.41 40.64 25.45
C ALA A 15 -9.43 39.18 25.92
N ILE A 16 -10.31 38.83 26.87
CA ILE A 16 -10.47 37.43 27.33
C ILE A 16 -11.28 36.60 26.32
N LEU A 17 -12.21 37.19 25.56
CA LEU A 17 -12.97 36.50 24.52
C LEU A 17 -12.15 36.19 23.24
N ILE A 18 -11.06 36.90 22.99
CA ILE A 18 -10.16 36.67 21.86
C ILE A 18 -9.15 35.54 22.15
N SER A 19 -8.98 35.17 23.41
CA SER A 19 -8.02 34.11 23.81
C SER A 19 -8.57 32.66 23.68
N TYR A 20 -9.83 32.49 23.37
CA TYR A 20 -10.48 31.19 23.11
C TYR A 20 -10.76 30.93 21.63
N VAL A 21 -9.90 31.40 20.73
CA VAL A 21 -9.74 30.70 19.47
C VAL A 21 -8.95 29.43 19.79
N SER A 22 -9.68 28.43 20.26
CA SER A 22 -9.17 27.07 20.31
C SER A 22 -8.57 26.80 18.93
N ALA A 23 -7.26 26.68 18.88
CA ALA A 23 -6.63 25.97 17.76
C ALA A 23 -7.27 24.58 17.78
N SER A 24 -8.36 24.41 17.04
CA SER A 24 -8.84 23.08 16.67
C SER A 24 -7.63 22.42 16.04
N ALA A 25 -6.94 21.58 16.80
CA ALA A 25 -5.92 20.72 16.22
C ALA A 25 -6.60 20.09 15.03
N VAL A 26 -6.16 20.42 13.83
CA VAL A 26 -6.64 19.77 12.61
C VAL A 26 -6.41 18.29 12.88
N GLN A 27 -7.50 17.58 13.16
CA GLN A 27 -7.43 16.14 13.39
C GLN A 27 -6.87 15.57 12.10
N LYS A 28 -5.59 15.19 12.13
CA LYS A 28 -4.94 14.59 10.98
C LYS A 28 -5.73 13.34 10.63
N ASP A 29 -6.18 13.24 9.38
CA ASP A 29 -6.79 12.02 8.88
C ASP A 29 -5.80 10.86 9.12
N THR A 30 -6.19 9.91 9.96
CA THR A 30 -5.36 8.73 10.23
C THR A 30 -5.92 7.58 9.44
N LEU A 31 -5.07 6.94 8.64
CA LEU A 31 -5.40 5.75 7.85
C LEU A 31 -4.57 4.56 8.34
N ARG A 32 -5.24 3.46 8.69
CA ARG A 32 -4.63 2.24 9.23
C ARG A 32 -4.76 1.11 8.23
N ILE A 33 -3.63 0.54 7.86
CA ILE A 33 -3.55 -0.45 6.79
C ILE A 33 -2.81 -1.68 7.31
N LEU A 34 -3.40 -2.87 7.15
CA LEU A 34 -2.74 -4.14 7.39
C LEU A 34 -2.53 -4.87 6.06
N ALA A 35 -1.29 -5.08 5.68
CA ALA A 35 -0.94 -5.93 4.55
C ALA A 35 -0.68 -7.37 5.03
N ILE A 36 -1.30 -8.35 4.38
CA ILE A 36 -1.04 -9.77 4.57
C ILE A 36 -0.29 -10.24 3.32
N GLY A 37 1.02 -10.42 3.44
CA GLY A 37 1.85 -10.59 2.26
C GLY A 37 3.23 -11.20 2.51
N ASN A 38 4.17 -10.74 1.71
CA ASN A 38 5.52 -11.27 1.63
C ASN A 38 6.49 -10.14 1.22
N SER A 39 7.63 -10.47 0.56
CA SER A 39 8.59 -9.46 0.10
C SER A 39 8.01 -8.42 -0.88
N PHE A 40 6.91 -8.74 -1.55
CA PHE A 40 6.24 -7.79 -2.45
C PHE A 40 5.42 -6.74 -1.68
N SER A 41 4.79 -7.10 -0.57
CA SER A 41 4.21 -6.09 0.32
C SER A 41 5.27 -5.26 1.05
N ASP A 42 6.40 -5.89 1.47
CA ASP A 42 7.55 -5.16 2.02
C ASP A 42 7.99 -4.03 1.05
N ASP A 43 8.30 -4.38 -0.20
CA ASP A 43 8.71 -3.39 -1.21
C ASP A 43 7.66 -2.30 -1.46
N ALA A 44 6.36 -2.61 -1.30
CA ALA A 44 5.30 -1.68 -1.63
C ALA A 44 4.93 -0.71 -0.49
N VAL A 45 4.95 -1.16 0.78
CA VAL A 45 4.34 -0.40 1.87
C VAL A 45 5.32 0.06 2.97
N GLU A 46 6.50 -0.59 3.09
CA GLU A 46 7.34 -0.37 4.27
C GLU A 46 8.35 0.79 4.13
N TRP A 47 8.50 1.39 2.93
CA TRP A 47 9.61 2.30 2.65
C TRP A 47 9.20 3.76 2.46
N TYR A 48 8.21 4.06 1.62
CA TYR A 48 7.86 5.44 1.27
C TYR A 48 6.40 5.79 1.50
N LEU A 49 5.53 4.80 1.72
CA LEU A 49 4.09 5.02 1.80
C LEU A 49 3.71 5.97 2.95
N HIS A 50 4.34 5.80 4.13
CA HIS A 50 4.13 6.69 5.27
C HIS A 50 4.57 8.12 4.95
N ASP A 51 5.73 8.31 4.35
CA ASP A 51 6.31 9.63 4.09
C ASP A 51 5.53 10.38 3.00
N ILE A 52 5.09 9.68 1.96
CA ILE A 52 4.18 10.23 0.94
C ILE A 52 2.90 10.74 1.60
N ALA A 53 2.30 9.97 2.48
CA ALA A 53 1.09 10.36 3.20
C ALA A 53 1.34 11.55 4.13
N ALA A 54 2.44 11.54 4.89
CA ALA A 54 2.83 12.61 5.80
C ALA A 54 3.03 13.95 5.10
N ALA A 55 3.60 13.93 3.87
CA ALA A 55 3.77 15.14 3.05
C ALA A 55 2.44 15.82 2.65
N ASP A 56 1.34 15.07 2.65
CA ASP A 56 -0.03 15.59 2.42
C ASP A 56 -0.84 15.73 3.72
N GLY A 57 -0.20 15.65 4.88
CA GLY A 57 -0.82 15.80 6.18
C GLY A 57 -1.67 14.62 6.64
N VAL A 58 -1.54 13.46 6.00
CA VAL A 58 -2.20 12.20 6.40
C VAL A 58 -1.26 11.42 7.29
N VAL A 59 -1.76 10.93 8.43
CA VAL A 59 -1.03 9.95 9.26
C VAL A 59 -1.36 8.56 8.75
N MET A 60 -0.34 7.80 8.38
CA MET A 60 -0.54 6.42 7.94
C MET A 60 0.11 5.45 8.93
N ILE A 61 -0.69 4.56 9.53
CA ILE A 61 -0.21 3.46 10.35
C ILE A 61 -0.25 2.21 9.47
N ILE A 62 0.88 1.54 9.32
CA ILE A 62 1.04 0.43 8.39
C ILE A 62 1.51 -0.80 9.16
N GLY A 63 0.72 -1.86 9.13
CA GLY A 63 1.11 -3.20 9.54
C GLY A 63 1.40 -4.06 8.31
N ASN A 64 2.42 -4.90 8.38
CA ASN A 64 2.71 -5.90 7.35
C ASN A 64 3.00 -7.25 8.01
N MET A 65 2.12 -8.23 7.76
CA MET A 65 2.29 -9.62 8.17
C MET A 65 3.16 -10.35 7.16
N TYR A 66 4.46 -10.36 7.43
CA TYR A 66 5.49 -10.76 6.49
C TYR A 66 6.00 -12.18 6.77
N ILE A 67 6.01 -13.00 5.72
CA ILE A 67 6.82 -14.21 5.60
C ILE A 67 7.43 -14.23 4.18
N PRO A 68 8.74 -14.49 3.99
CA PRO A 68 9.34 -14.53 2.65
C PRO A 68 8.60 -15.50 1.72
N GLY A 69 8.20 -15.03 0.54
CA GLY A 69 7.54 -15.85 -0.49
C GLY A 69 6.19 -16.46 -0.08
N CYS A 70 5.56 -15.98 0.99
CA CYS A 70 4.32 -16.55 1.51
C CYS A 70 3.19 -16.51 0.47
N SER A 71 2.56 -17.66 0.24
CA SER A 71 1.37 -17.82 -0.60
C SER A 71 0.08 -17.65 0.22
N LEU A 72 -1.03 -17.42 -0.48
CA LEU A 72 -2.36 -17.40 0.15
C LEU A 72 -2.67 -18.73 0.86
N GLU A 73 -2.26 -19.87 0.30
CA GLU A 73 -2.40 -21.18 0.93
C GLU A 73 -1.67 -21.24 2.27
N ARG A 74 -0.43 -20.73 2.34
CA ARG A 74 0.32 -20.69 3.59
C ARG A 74 -0.31 -19.74 4.61
N HIS A 75 -0.78 -18.55 4.18
CA HIS A 75 -1.52 -17.64 5.05
C HIS A 75 -2.77 -18.31 5.62
N LEU A 76 -3.53 -19.03 4.78
CA LEU A 76 -4.70 -19.80 5.22
C LEU A 76 -4.31 -20.90 6.20
N GLY A 77 -3.26 -21.66 5.92
CA GLY A 77 -2.74 -22.67 6.86
C GLY A 77 -2.39 -22.08 8.22
N ASN A 78 -1.65 -20.97 8.22
CA ASN A 78 -1.26 -20.25 9.43
C ASN A 78 -2.49 -19.71 10.21
N SER A 79 -3.53 -19.23 9.52
CA SER A 79 -4.75 -18.75 10.17
C SER A 79 -5.50 -19.85 10.94
N ARG A 80 -5.43 -21.09 10.45
CA ARG A 80 -6.07 -22.25 11.06
C ARG A 80 -5.33 -22.79 12.27
N THR A 81 -4.00 -22.66 12.26
CA THR A 81 -3.12 -23.22 13.31
C THR A 81 -2.72 -22.22 14.37
N GLY A 82 -3.01 -20.92 14.17
CA GLY A 82 -2.48 -19.84 15.01
C GLY A 82 -0.95 -19.72 14.92
N SER A 83 -0.36 -20.09 13.77
CA SER A 83 1.10 -20.08 13.59
C SER A 83 1.70 -18.70 13.85
N THR A 84 2.81 -18.69 14.59
CA THR A 84 3.61 -17.50 14.91
C THR A 84 4.81 -17.32 13.98
N ASP A 85 4.75 -17.85 12.77
CA ASP A 85 5.83 -17.77 11.77
C ASP A 85 6.04 -16.35 11.20
N TYR A 86 5.16 -15.42 11.50
CA TYR A 86 5.24 -14.08 10.93
C TYR A 86 6.29 -13.21 11.60
N SER A 87 6.90 -12.35 10.78
CA SER A 87 7.53 -11.13 11.22
C SER A 87 6.51 -10.01 11.05
N TYR A 88 5.95 -9.53 12.15
CA TYR A 88 5.06 -8.37 12.11
C TYR A 88 5.88 -7.09 12.02
N ARG A 89 5.69 -6.33 10.96
CA ARG A 89 6.42 -5.11 10.67
C ARG A 89 5.46 -3.94 10.71
N LYS A 90 5.64 -3.05 11.69
CA LYS A 90 4.73 -1.94 11.92
C LYS A 90 5.44 -0.60 11.77
N ILE A 91 4.86 0.29 10.97
CA ILE A 91 5.22 1.70 10.91
C ILE A 91 4.13 2.46 11.66
N GLY A 92 4.50 3.07 12.79
CA GLY A 92 3.59 3.83 13.63
C GLY A 92 3.31 5.23 13.08
N SER A 93 2.53 6.00 13.83
CA SER A 93 2.26 7.42 13.52
C SER A 93 3.50 8.31 13.53
N ASP A 94 4.58 7.84 14.12
CA ASP A 94 5.90 8.47 14.17
C ASP A 94 6.79 8.16 12.96
N GLY A 95 6.30 7.33 12.01
CA GLY A 95 7.04 6.89 10.83
C GLY A 95 8.13 5.85 11.12
N VAL A 96 8.29 5.43 12.36
CA VAL A 96 9.35 4.48 12.75
C VAL A 96 8.90 3.04 12.47
N ARG A 97 9.68 2.35 11.67
CA ARG A 97 9.48 0.92 11.38
C ARG A 97 9.99 0.06 12.53
N ARG A 98 9.11 -0.75 13.08
CA ARG A 98 9.39 -1.74 14.13
C ARG A 98 9.13 -3.14 13.60
N VAL A 99 9.94 -4.11 14.04
CA VAL A 99 9.85 -5.50 13.59
C VAL A 99 9.73 -6.41 14.81
N THR A 100 8.63 -7.14 14.87
CA THR A 100 8.36 -8.12 15.93
C THR A 100 8.28 -9.51 15.32
N PRO A 101 9.25 -10.39 15.55
CA PRO A 101 9.19 -11.78 15.10
C PRO A 101 8.25 -12.60 15.99
N GLY A 102 7.82 -13.75 15.50
CA GLY A 102 7.01 -14.67 16.29
C GLY A 102 5.57 -14.18 16.51
N TYR A 103 4.98 -13.57 15.50
CA TYR A 103 3.63 -12.99 15.55
C TYR A 103 2.61 -13.86 14.80
N CYS A 104 1.34 -13.85 15.22
CA CYS A 104 0.27 -14.52 14.51
C CYS A 104 -0.72 -13.54 13.85
N LEU A 105 -1.55 -14.04 12.94
CA LEU A 105 -2.55 -13.20 12.24
C LEU A 105 -3.58 -12.60 13.21
N GLU A 106 -4.00 -13.35 14.22
CA GLU A 106 -5.03 -12.91 15.16
C GLU A 106 -4.55 -11.70 15.98
N GLU A 107 -3.32 -11.75 16.47
CA GLU A 107 -2.69 -10.63 17.19
C GLU A 107 -2.61 -9.37 16.32
N ALA A 108 -2.18 -9.53 15.05
CA ALA A 108 -2.08 -8.39 14.14
C ALA A 108 -3.43 -7.79 13.76
N LEU A 109 -4.46 -8.61 13.61
CA LEU A 109 -5.83 -8.15 13.35
C LEU A 109 -6.40 -7.36 14.54
N ALA A 110 -6.01 -7.70 15.77
CA ALA A 110 -6.44 -7.03 16.99
C ALA A 110 -5.60 -5.79 17.37
N ASP A 111 -4.44 -5.58 16.74
CA ASP A 111 -3.47 -4.55 17.15
C ASP A 111 -3.95 -3.11 16.88
N GLU A 112 -4.70 -2.90 15.81
CA GLU A 112 -5.27 -1.59 15.44
C GLU A 112 -6.73 -1.74 14.98
N LYS A 113 -7.45 -0.63 15.00
CA LYS A 113 -8.72 -0.54 14.29
C LYS A 113 -8.45 -0.29 12.80
N TRP A 114 -8.16 -1.34 12.07
CA TRP A 114 -7.77 -1.27 10.67
C TRP A 114 -8.87 -0.68 9.78
N ASP A 115 -8.49 0.28 8.92
CA ASP A 115 -9.37 0.82 7.88
C ASP A 115 -9.33 -0.06 6.62
N TYR A 116 -8.16 -0.65 6.35
CA TYR A 116 -7.94 -1.56 5.22
C TYR A 116 -7.14 -2.80 5.62
N VAL A 117 -7.57 -3.94 5.13
CA VAL A 117 -6.79 -5.19 5.15
C VAL A 117 -6.57 -5.64 3.72
N THR A 118 -5.33 -5.94 3.34
CA THR A 118 -5.00 -6.32 1.97
C THR A 118 -4.42 -7.72 1.90
N MET A 119 -4.70 -8.38 0.79
CA MET A 119 -4.22 -9.72 0.47
C MET A 119 -3.54 -9.72 -0.89
N GLN A 120 -2.57 -10.61 -1.07
CA GLN A 120 -1.87 -10.82 -2.33
C GLN A 120 -1.42 -12.28 -2.46
N GLN A 121 -1.17 -12.74 -3.68
CA GLN A 121 -0.55 -14.04 -3.90
C GLN A 121 0.98 -13.91 -3.96
N SER A 122 1.71 -14.99 -3.74
CA SER A 122 3.15 -15.03 -3.97
C SER A 122 3.47 -14.88 -5.46
N SER A 123 4.55 -14.17 -5.76
CA SER A 123 4.84 -13.70 -7.11
C SER A 123 4.92 -14.79 -8.19
N PRO A 124 5.52 -15.98 -7.95
CA PRO A 124 5.63 -17.00 -9.00
C PRO A 124 4.28 -17.57 -9.47
N ILE A 125 3.24 -17.45 -8.65
CA ILE A 125 1.91 -17.97 -8.94
C ILE A 125 0.81 -16.90 -8.91
N SER A 126 1.19 -15.62 -8.88
CA SER A 126 0.24 -14.52 -8.79
C SER A 126 -0.70 -14.39 -9.99
N GLY A 127 -0.29 -14.88 -11.16
CA GLY A 127 -1.14 -14.98 -12.35
C GLY A 127 -1.83 -16.35 -12.53
N VAL A 128 -1.70 -17.28 -11.58
CA VAL A 128 -2.31 -18.62 -11.66
C VAL A 128 -3.60 -18.64 -10.83
N PHE A 129 -4.75 -18.33 -11.45
CA PHE A 129 -6.01 -18.11 -10.75
C PHE A 129 -6.45 -19.27 -9.84
N SER A 130 -6.23 -20.53 -10.24
CA SER A 130 -6.58 -21.71 -9.42
C SER A 130 -5.95 -21.68 -8.01
N THR A 131 -4.80 -21.01 -7.84
CA THR A 131 -4.13 -20.87 -6.55
C THR A 131 -4.81 -19.82 -5.66
N TRP A 132 -5.51 -18.86 -6.26
CA TRP A 132 -6.36 -17.90 -5.55
C TRP A 132 -7.67 -18.56 -5.12
N GLU A 133 -8.33 -19.23 -6.06
CA GLU A 133 -9.61 -19.91 -5.87
C GLU A 133 -9.56 -20.94 -4.74
N ALA A 134 -8.47 -21.68 -4.62
CA ALA A 134 -8.29 -22.70 -3.60
C ALA A 134 -8.20 -22.16 -2.16
N SER A 135 -7.71 -20.92 -1.98
CA SER A 135 -7.32 -20.43 -0.64
C SER A 135 -7.96 -19.10 -0.25
N LEU A 136 -8.16 -18.19 -1.21
CA LEU A 136 -8.59 -16.82 -0.93
C LEU A 136 -9.96 -16.74 -0.23
N PRO A 137 -11.02 -17.45 -0.64
CA PRO A 137 -12.33 -17.33 -0.01
C PRO A 137 -12.29 -17.66 1.49
N GLN A 138 -11.61 -18.73 1.87
CA GLN A 138 -11.53 -19.16 3.27
C GLN A 138 -10.64 -18.24 4.11
N LEU A 139 -9.55 -17.73 3.52
CA LEU A 139 -8.72 -16.72 4.21
C LEU A 139 -9.51 -15.41 4.39
N TYR A 140 -10.22 -14.96 3.36
CA TYR A 140 -11.07 -13.78 3.43
C TYR A 140 -12.16 -13.92 4.51
N ASP A 141 -12.85 -15.08 4.57
CA ASP A 141 -13.84 -15.36 5.61
C ASP A 141 -13.24 -15.32 7.02
N TYR A 142 -12.04 -15.86 7.20
CA TYR A 142 -11.31 -15.79 8.47
C TYR A 142 -11.03 -14.35 8.89
N LEU A 143 -10.57 -13.52 7.95
CA LEU A 143 -10.19 -12.12 8.21
C LEU A 143 -11.40 -11.26 8.50
N ARG A 144 -12.44 -11.30 7.65
CA ARG A 144 -13.64 -10.47 7.79
C ARG A 144 -14.48 -10.79 9.04
N ALA A 145 -14.34 -11.99 9.59
CA ALA A 145 -14.97 -12.36 10.85
C ALA A 145 -14.28 -11.72 12.08
N ARG A 146 -13.08 -11.13 11.92
CA ARG A 146 -12.26 -10.60 13.02
C ARG A 146 -12.07 -9.09 12.99
N VAL A 147 -12.27 -8.46 11.85
CA VAL A 147 -12.08 -7.00 11.71
C VAL A 147 -13.22 -6.39 10.88
N ASP A 148 -13.65 -5.22 11.29
CA ASP A 148 -14.53 -4.35 10.51
C ASP A 148 -13.68 -3.38 9.70
N ALA A 149 -13.16 -3.87 8.57
CA ALA A 149 -12.27 -3.13 7.68
C ALA A 149 -12.72 -3.29 6.22
N ARG A 150 -12.30 -2.39 5.36
CA ARG A 150 -12.40 -2.58 3.91
C ARG A 150 -11.29 -3.52 3.45
N PHE A 151 -11.63 -4.43 2.55
CA PHE A 151 -10.66 -5.37 2.00
C PHE A 151 -10.21 -4.94 0.61
N ALA A 152 -8.94 -5.21 0.32
CA ALA A 152 -8.36 -4.92 -0.99
C ALA A 152 -7.42 -6.03 -1.45
N ILE A 153 -7.28 -6.17 -2.77
CA ILE A 153 -6.29 -7.06 -3.37
C ILE A 153 -5.12 -6.22 -3.88
N HIS A 154 -3.92 -6.54 -3.42
CA HIS A 154 -2.70 -5.99 -3.96
C HIS A 154 -2.33 -6.74 -5.24
N GLN A 155 -2.45 -6.09 -6.39
CA GLN A 155 -1.95 -6.58 -7.66
C GLN A 155 -0.43 -6.43 -7.69
N THR A 156 0.29 -7.54 -7.59
CA THR A 156 1.74 -7.58 -7.71
C THR A 156 2.19 -7.32 -9.15
N TRP A 157 3.48 -7.21 -9.38
CA TRP A 157 4.05 -6.87 -10.69
C TRP A 157 4.69 -8.08 -11.36
N ALA A 158 4.76 -8.03 -12.69
CA ALA A 158 5.50 -8.99 -13.49
C ALA A 158 7.01 -8.81 -13.29
N TYR A 159 7.74 -9.90 -13.41
CA TYR A 159 9.20 -9.90 -13.37
C TYR A 159 9.81 -9.06 -14.51
N GLU A 160 11.05 -8.69 -14.36
CA GLU A 160 11.86 -8.13 -15.44
C GLU A 160 12.03 -9.15 -16.56
N GLN A 161 12.09 -8.71 -17.82
CA GLN A 161 12.14 -9.64 -18.96
C GLN A 161 13.38 -10.55 -18.91
N THR A 162 14.45 -10.10 -18.29
CA THR A 162 15.69 -10.87 -18.13
C THR A 162 15.76 -11.68 -16.84
N SER A 163 14.67 -11.75 -16.08
CA SER A 163 14.63 -12.45 -14.78
C SER A 163 14.94 -13.93 -14.93
N THR A 164 15.79 -14.43 -14.05
CA THR A 164 16.14 -15.86 -13.93
C THR A 164 15.34 -16.57 -12.82
N HIS A 165 14.33 -15.92 -12.25
CA HIS A 165 13.50 -16.52 -11.21
C HIS A 165 12.77 -17.75 -11.71
N LYS A 166 12.88 -18.88 -10.99
CA LYS A 166 12.33 -20.18 -11.40
C LYS A 166 10.82 -20.15 -11.70
N GLY A 167 10.06 -19.32 -11.01
CA GLY A 167 8.62 -19.17 -11.23
C GLY A 167 8.26 -18.43 -12.52
N PHE A 168 9.22 -17.85 -13.23
CA PHE A 168 8.94 -17.14 -14.48
C PHE A 168 8.53 -18.09 -15.61
N VAL A 169 8.93 -19.36 -15.53
CA VAL A 169 8.52 -20.40 -16.45
C VAL A 169 7.00 -20.60 -16.49
N ASN A 170 6.27 -20.29 -15.42
CA ASN A 170 4.81 -20.35 -15.39
C ASN A 170 4.15 -19.41 -16.42
N TYR A 171 4.93 -18.48 -16.97
CA TYR A 171 4.51 -17.47 -17.93
C TYR A 171 5.39 -17.51 -19.20
N ASP A 172 5.97 -18.66 -19.53
CA ASP A 172 6.88 -18.87 -20.68
C ASP A 172 8.09 -17.92 -20.67
N ASN A 173 8.52 -17.45 -19.49
CA ASN A 173 9.55 -16.44 -19.31
C ASN A 173 9.27 -15.14 -20.12
N ASP A 174 8.01 -14.77 -20.23
CA ASP A 174 7.54 -13.57 -20.92
C ASP A 174 6.87 -12.60 -19.93
N GLN A 175 7.41 -11.39 -19.84
CA GLN A 175 6.96 -10.36 -18.93
C GLN A 175 5.50 -9.95 -19.18
N MET A 176 5.12 -9.80 -20.46
CA MET A 176 3.76 -9.37 -20.78
C MET A 176 2.74 -10.48 -20.57
N LYS A 177 3.11 -11.75 -20.81
CA LYS A 177 2.26 -12.89 -20.45
C LYS A 177 2.05 -12.93 -18.94
N MET A 178 3.13 -12.77 -18.15
CA MET A 178 3.02 -12.71 -16.69
C MET A 178 2.13 -11.55 -16.23
N TYR A 179 2.33 -10.36 -16.77
CA TYR A 179 1.52 -9.18 -16.44
C TYR A 179 0.03 -9.41 -16.74
N ASN A 180 -0.29 -9.89 -17.92
CA ASN A 180 -1.66 -10.13 -18.33
C ASN A 180 -2.33 -11.22 -17.49
N ALA A 181 -1.59 -12.29 -17.16
CA ALA A 181 -2.07 -13.35 -16.27
C ALA A 181 -2.35 -12.84 -14.85
N ILE A 182 -1.47 -11.96 -14.30
CA ILE A 182 -1.69 -11.33 -12.98
C ILE A 182 -2.95 -10.47 -13.01
N VAL A 183 -3.14 -9.65 -14.05
CA VAL A 183 -4.33 -8.81 -14.19
C VAL A 183 -5.61 -9.65 -14.21
N ASP A 184 -5.63 -10.71 -15.03
CA ASP A 184 -6.78 -11.60 -15.12
C ASP A 184 -7.07 -12.32 -13.79
N ALA A 185 -6.04 -12.90 -13.17
CA ALA A 185 -6.18 -13.60 -11.89
C ALA A 185 -6.67 -12.69 -10.76
N VAL A 186 -6.14 -11.47 -10.67
CA VAL A 186 -6.54 -10.50 -9.64
C VAL A 186 -7.98 -10.02 -9.84
N ASN A 187 -8.42 -9.77 -11.07
CA ASN A 187 -9.81 -9.40 -11.33
C ASN A 187 -10.76 -10.53 -10.94
N LYS A 188 -10.48 -11.77 -11.37
CA LYS A 188 -11.25 -12.96 -10.97
C LYS A 188 -11.25 -13.18 -9.46
N ALA A 189 -10.12 -12.94 -8.79
CA ALA A 189 -10.01 -13.05 -7.35
C ALA A 189 -10.85 -11.99 -6.61
N ALA A 190 -10.87 -10.75 -7.11
CA ALA A 190 -11.72 -9.69 -6.59
C ALA A 190 -13.20 -10.03 -6.72
N ASP A 191 -13.62 -10.48 -7.90
CA ASP A 191 -15.00 -10.92 -8.17
C ASP A 191 -15.40 -12.11 -7.28
N LEU A 192 -14.49 -13.08 -7.08
CA LEU A 192 -14.72 -14.30 -6.30
C LEU A 192 -15.11 -14.01 -4.85
N ILE A 193 -14.55 -12.97 -4.23
CA ILE A 193 -14.83 -12.60 -2.84
C ILE A 193 -15.64 -11.31 -2.70
N GLY A 194 -16.08 -10.71 -3.82
CA GLY A 194 -16.89 -9.50 -3.82
C GLY A 194 -16.16 -8.25 -3.33
N VAL A 195 -14.85 -8.14 -3.58
CA VAL A 195 -14.01 -6.98 -3.20
C VAL A 195 -13.82 -6.06 -4.40
N ASP A 196 -14.12 -4.78 -4.24
CA ASP A 196 -14.05 -3.75 -5.30
C ASP A 196 -12.74 -2.96 -5.35
N ILE A 197 -11.84 -3.20 -4.37
CA ILE A 197 -10.60 -2.46 -4.25
C ILE A 197 -9.41 -3.31 -4.73
N ILE A 198 -8.89 -2.96 -5.90
CA ILE A 198 -7.61 -3.45 -6.39
C ILE A 198 -6.58 -2.34 -6.26
N ILE A 199 -5.40 -2.64 -5.69
CA ILE A 199 -4.26 -1.74 -5.63
C ILE A 199 -3.32 -2.11 -6.79
N PRO A 200 -3.34 -1.40 -7.91
CA PRO A 200 -2.81 -1.87 -9.19
C PRO A 200 -1.31 -1.58 -9.37
N VAL A 201 -0.48 -2.03 -8.42
CA VAL A 201 0.97 -1.78 -8.47
C VAL A 201 1.60 -2.39 -9.72
N GLY A 202 1.20 -3.61 -10.10
CA GLY A 202 1.71 -4.25 -11.31
C GLY A 202 1.43 -3.43 -12.57
N THR A 203 0.26 -2.79 -12.65
CA THR A 203 -0.06 -1.88 -13.76
C THR A 203 0.78 -0.60 -13.70
N ALA A 204 1.03 -0.04 -12.52
CA ALA A 204 1.87 1.14 -12.37
C ALA A 204 3.34 0.87 -12.77
N VAL A 205 3.88 -0.28 -12.35
CA VAL A 205 5.21 -0.74 -12.76
C VAL A 205 5.26 -0.91 -14.29
N GLN A 206 4.25 -1.54 -14.89
CA GLN A 206 4.20 -1.74 -16.34
C GLN A 206 4.06 -0.42 -17.10
N ASN A 207 3.31 0.56 -16.56
CA ASN A 207 3.25 1.92 -17.10
C ASN A 207 4.64 2.58 -17.08
N ALA A 208 5.34 2.52 -15.96
CA ALA A 208 6.66 3.14 -15.80
C ALA A 208 7.71 2.54 -16.75
N ARG A 209 7.62 1.24 -17.03
CA ARG A 209 8.48 0.55 -18.01
C ARG A 209 8.38 1.13 -19.43
N THR A 210 7.27 1.77 -19.78
CA THR A 210 7.08 2.41 -21.08
C THR A 210 7.80 3.77 -21.21
N SER A 211 8.37 4.29 -20.11
CA SER A 211 9.12 5.54 -20.10
C SER A 211 10.60 5.31 -20.41
N PHE A 212 11.39 6.40 -20.36
CA PHE A 212 12.85 6.34 -20.46
C PHE A 212 13.52 5.49 -19.38
N ILE A 213 12.83 5.15 -18.27
CA ILE A 213 13.35 4.27 -17.24
C ILE A 213 13.50 2.83 -17.76
N GLY A 214 12.61 2.41 -18.66
CA GLY A 214 12.64 1.07 -19.23
C GLY A 214 12.41 -0.03 -18.17
N ASP A 215 12.95 -1.21 -18.44
CA ASP A 215 12.80 -2.39 -17.59
C ASP A 215 13.90 -2.48 -16.51
N HIS A 216 14.13 -1.39 -15.77
CA HIS A 216 15.15 -1.25 -14.71
C HIS A 216 14.52 -0.88 -13.36
N LEU A 217 13.39 -1.50 -13.07
CA LEU A 217 12.61 -1.23 -11.85
C LEU A 217 12.81 -2.25 -10.74
N THR A 218 13.62 -3.29 -11.00
CA THR A 218 13.92 -4.35 -10.03
C THR A 218 15.40 -4.39 -9.66
N ARG A 219 15.75 -4.98 -8.50
CA ARG A 219 17.13 -5.14 -8.05
C ARG A 219 17.74 -6.52 -8.35
N ASP A 220 16.88 -7.49 -8.64
CA ASP A 220 17.25 -8.90 -8.83
C ASP A 220 16.37 -9.61 -9.86
N GLY A 221 15.70 -8.83 -10.71
CA GLY A 221 14.79 -9.31 -11.74
C GLY A 221 13.34 -9.49 -11.28
N TYR A 222 13.02 -9.36 -9.97
CA TYR A 222 11.67 -9.54 -9.47
C TYR A 222 11.30 -8.70 -8.24
N HIS A 223 12.20 -8.44 -7.30
CA HIS A 223 11.97 -7.47 -6.24
C HIS A 223 12.19 -6.04 -6.75
N LEU A 224 11.39 -5.09 -6.31
CA LEU A 224 11.53 -3.70 -6.74
C LEU A 224 12.89 -3.10 -6.30
N SER A 225 13.44 -2.24 -7.15
CA SER A 225 14.62 -1.45 -6.79
C SER A 225 14.34 -0.61 -5.54
N PRO A 226 15.32 -0.44 -4.65
CA PRO A 226 15.14 0.28 -3.39
C PRO A 226 14.68 1.72 -3.55
N THR A 227 14.94 2.31 -4.69
CA THR A 227 14.60 3.69 -5.03
C THR A 227 13.30 3.75 -5.83
N ILE A 228 13.40 3.92 -7.16
CA ILE A 228 12.26 4.23 -8.03
C ILE A 228 11.18 3.14 -8.06
N GLY A 229 11.55 1.84 -7.98
CA GLY A 229 10.59 0.75 -7.99
C GLY A 229 9.66 0.79 -6.77
N ARG A 230 10.24 0.86 -5.57
CA ARG A 230 9.49 0.99 -4.30
C ARG A 230 8.66 2.27 -4.25
N PHE A 231 9.19 3.37 -4.79
CA PHE A 231 8.48 4.64 -4.82
C PHE A 231 7.23 4.58 -5.70
N ILE A 232 7.30 3.96 -6.89
CA ILE A 232 6.12 3.72 -7.76
C ILE A 232 5.06 2.91 -7.03
N ALA A 233 5.46 1.83 -6.34
CA ALA A 233 4.54 0.99 -5.59
C ALA A 233 3.84 1.78 -4.47
N SER A 234 4.61 2.49 -3.64
CA SER A 234 4.08 3.31 -2.54
C SER A 234 3.17 4.44 -3.05
N CYS A 235 3.53 5.11 -4.16
CA CYS A 235 2.67 6.09 -4.84
C CYS A 235 1.32 5.49 -5.25
N THR A 236 1.33 4.25 -5.76
CA THR A 236 0.12 3.56 -6.19
C THR A 236 -0.80 3.23 -5.02
N TRP A 237 -0.24 2.71 -3.92
CA TRP A 237 -0.97 2.46 -2.69
C TRP A 237 -1.58 3.75 -2.15
N TYR A 238 -0.79 4.81 -2.05
CA TYR A 238 -1.25 6.12 -1.59
C TYR A 238 -2.44 6.62 -2.41
N CYS A 239 -2.30 6.69 -3.74
CA CYS A 239 -3.37 7.15 -4.62
C CYS A 239 -4.64 6.31 -4.51
N ARG A 240 -4.50 4.98 -4.43
CA ARG A 240 -5.66 4.07 -4.39
C ARG A 240 -6.43 4.16 -3.09
N LEU A 241 -5.74 4.23 -1.96
CA LEU A 241 -6.37 4.20 -0.65
C LEU A 241 -6.89 5.56 -0.19
N THR A 242 -6.23 6.66 -0.60
CA THR A 242 -6.63 8.02 -0.22
C THR A 242 -7.53 8.71 -1.25
N GLY A 243 -7.52 8.26 -2.50
CA GLY A 243 -8.14 8.97 -3.62
C GLY A 243 -7.42 10.27 -4.01
N ARG A 244 -6.32 10.62 -3.34
CA ARG A 244 -5.57 11.85 -3.58
C ARG A 244 -4.62 11.71 -4.77
N LYS A 245 -4.30 12.85 -5.40
CA LYS A 245 -3.34 12.95 -6.50
C LYS A 245 -1.97 13.37 -5.98
N LEU A 246 -0.91 12.89 -6.62
CA LEU A 246 0.47 13.16 -6.25
C LEU A 246 1.02 14.49 -6.78
N ARG A 247 0.32 15.16 -7.69
CA ARG A 247 0.82 16.38 -8.35
C ARG A 247 1.33 17.47 -7.40
N ARG A 248 0.77 17.54 -6.18
CA ARG A 248 1.14 18.52 -5.16
C ARG A 248 1.91 17.91 -4.00
N ASN A 249 2.12 16.60 -4.03
CA ASN A 249 2.87 15.93 -2.97
C ASN A 249 4.34 16.33 -3.04
N SER A 250 4.89 16.80 -1.93
CA SER A 250 6.25 17.33 -1.86
C SER A 250 7.31 16.27 -1.57
N PHE A 251 6.90 15.05 -1.17
CA PHE A 251 7.85 14.02 -0.84
C PHE A 251 8.65 13.56 -2.07
N ARG A 252 9.95 13.42 -1.88
CA ARG A 252 10.91 12.94 -2.89
C ARG A 252 11.91 12.04 -2.19
N PRO A 253 12.03 10.77 -2.60
CA PRO A 253 13.11 9.93 -2.09
C PRO A 253 14.47 10.50 -2.47
N GLU A 254 15.42 10.34 -1.58
CA GLU A 254 16.81 10.71 -1.86
C GLU A 254 17.36 9.92 -3.06
N GLY A 255 18.13 10.56 -3.90
CA GLY A 255 18.77 9.95 -5.07
C GLY A 255 17.83 9.63 -6.23
N ILE A 256 16.60 10.14 -6.25
CA ILE A 256 15.69 10.02 -7.41
C ILE A 256 15.59 11.35 -8.15
N GLU A 257 15.90 11.33 -9.42
CA GLU A 257 15.81 12.52 -10.29
C GLU A 257 14.35 13.00 -10.47
N PRO A 258 14.12 14.31 -10.60
CA PRO A 258 12.77 14.89 -10.74
C PRO A 258 11.94 14.27 -11.86
N GLU A 259 12.56 13.93 -12.99
CA GLU A 259 11.91 13.30 -14.13
C GLU A 259 11.39 11.89 -13.78
N MET A 260 12.15 11.12 -13.00
CA MET A 260 11.72 9.80 -12.51
C MET A 260 10.57 9.93 -11.53
N VAL A 261 10.58 10.95 -10.66
CA VAL A 261 9.46 11.25 -9.76
C VAL A 261 8.18 11.53 -10.55
N ASN A 262 8.27 12.32 -11.62
CA ASN A 262 7.14 12.62 -12.50
C ASN A 262 6.60 11.35 -13.18
N VAL A 263 7.49 10.45 -13.63
CA VAL A 263 7.07 9.14 -14.17
C VAL A 263 6.34 8.32 -13.10
N ALA A 264 6.88 8.22 -11.89
CA ALA A 264 6.26 7.48 -10.80
C ALA A 264 4.84 7.99 -10.48
N HIS A 265 4.68 9.30 -10.35
CA HIS A 265 3.37 9.92 -10.09
C HIS A 265 2.37 9.64 -11.21
N ARG A 266 2.77 9.87 -12.47
CA ARG A 266 1.92 9.64 -13.64
C ARG A 266 1.55 8.17 -13.81
N ALA A 267 2.51 7.26 -13.61
CA ALA A 267 2.32 5.82 -13.71
C ALA A 267 1.33 5.30 -12.66
N ALA A 268 1.48 5.71 -11.40
CA ALA A 268 0.58 5.37 -10.30
C ALA A 268 -0.84 5.90 -10.53
N GLU A 269 -0.99 7.20 -10.84
CA GLU A 269 -2.30 7.81 -11.10
C GLU A 269 -3.00 7.20 -12.32
N ALA A 270 -2.24 6.84 -13.37
CA ALA A 270 -2.81 6.19 -14.54
C ALA A 270 -3.30 4.77 -14.23
N ALA A 271 -2.53 4.01 -13.46
CA ALA A 271 -2.90 2.66 -13.02
C ALA A 271 -4.15 2.67 -12.14
N VAL A 272 -4.25 3.57 -11.19
CA VAL A 272 -5.45 3.71 -10.32
C VAL A 272 -6.70 4.06 -11.13
N ARG A 273 -6.58 4.89 -12.17
CA ARG A 273 -7.73 5.23 -13.05
C ARG A 273 -8.16 4.09 -13.94
N ARG A 274 -7.24 3.25 -14.38
CA ARG A 274 -7.50 2.13 -15.31
C ARG A 274 -6.69 0.91 -14.89
N PRO A 275 -7.08 0.22 -13.80
CA PRO A 275 -6.44 -1.01 -13.38
C PRO A 275 -6.40 -2.02 -14.54
N GLY A 276 -5.25 -2.68 -14.72
CA GLY A 276 -5.06 -3.69 -15.76
C GLY A 276 -4.86 -3.16 -17.20
N LYS A 277 -4.81 -1.84 -17.40
CA LYS A 277 -4.54 -1.26 -18.74
C LYS A 277 -3.25 -0.44 -18.73
N VAL A 278 -2.26 -0.92 -19.47
CA VAL A 278 -0.99 -0.20 -19.65
C VAL A 278 -1.24 1.12 -20.38
N LYS A 279 -0.64 2.18 -19.86
CA LYS A 279 -0.62 3.51 -20.46
C LYS A 279 0.83 3.93 -20.68
N SER A 280 1.17 4.40 -21.91
CA SER A 280 2.48 4.98 -22.18
C SER A 280 2.76 6.19 -21.29
N MET A 281 4.01 6.27 -20.80
CA MET A 281 4.54 7.38 -20.01
C MET A 281 5.50 8.27 -20.82
N ASN A 282 5.72 7.95 -22.09
CA ASN A 282 6.43 8.82 -23.04
C ASN A 282 5.65 10.10 -23.33
#